data_96cefe137dcad7a5238750cff9df5ee8
#
_entry.id   96cefe137dcad7a5238750cff9df5ee8
#
_cell.length_a   1.000
_cell.length_b   1.000
_cell.length_c   1.000
_cell.angle_alpha   90.00
_cell.angle_beta   90.00
_cell.angle_gamma   90.00
#
_symmetry.space_group_name_H-M   'P 1'
#
loop_
_entity.id
_entity.type
_entity.pdbx_description
1 polymer ?
#
loop_
_entity_poly.entity_id
_entity_poly.type
_entity_poly.pdbx_seq_one_letter_code
_entity_poly.pdbx_strand_id
1 'polypeptide(L)' 'MPRFDVMYKVYDNANKNTSTGPSHYTMVVEAINQPAAAQMVRNMNGSDRTDIIRCVQIN' A
#
# COMPACT_ATOMS: atom_id res chain seq x y z
N MET A 1 12.45 14.76 1.03
CA MET A 1 11.00 14.55 0.98
C MET A 1 10.55 13.83 2.23
N PRO A 2 9.31 14.03 2.67
CA PRO A 2 8.83 13.29 3.82
C PRO A 2 8.78 11.79 3.57
N ARG A 3 8.87 11.04 4.65
CA ARG A 3 8.78 9.59 4.61
C ARG A 3 7.46 9.14 5.21
N PHE A 4 6.89 8.12 4.63
CA PHE A 4 5.61 7.59 5.06
C PHE A 4 5.73 6.10 5.32
N ASP A 5 5.17 5.67 6.44
CA ASP A 5 5.02 4.25 6.75
C ASP A 5 3.66 3.82 6.22
N VAL A 6 3.67 2.96 5.22
CA VAL A 6 2.45 2.54 4.53
C VAL A 6 2.16 1.09 4.86
N MET A 7 0.99 0.84 5.43
CA MET A 7 0.50 -0.51 5.65
C MET A 7 -0.51 -0.83 4.55
N TYR A 8 -0.35 -1.98 3.93
CA TYR A 8 -1.16 -2.32 2.78
C TYR A 8 -1.40 -3.83 2.72
N LYS A 9 -2.41 -4.21 1.95
CA LYS A 9 -2.71 -5.61 1.63
C LYS A 9 -2.55 -5.82 0.15
N VAL A 10 -2.00 -6.98 -0.22
CA VAL A 10 -1.90 -7.38 -1.62
C VAL A 10 -2.68 -8.68 -1.78
N TYR A 11 -3.62 -8.71 -2.71
CA TYR A 11 -4.41 -9.89 -2.99
C TYR A 11 -3.73 -10.73 -4.05
N ASP A 12 -3.97 -12.03 -4.05
CA ASP A 12 -3.35 -12.96 -5.00
C ASP A 12 -3.75 -12.65 -6.44
N ASN A 13 -4.94 -12.06 -6.60
CA ASN A 13 -5.43 -11.68 -7.92
C ASN A 13 -6.36 -10.49 -7.74
N ALA A 14 -6.90 -9.99 -8.85
CA ALA A 14 -7.78 -8.82 -8.78
C ALA A 14 -9.12 -9.13 -8.10
N ASN A 15 -9.44 -10.38 -7.86
CA ASN A 15 -10.66 -10.76 -7.18
C ASN A 15 -10.46 -10.67 -5.68
N LYS A 16 -10.97 -9.63 -5.08
CA LYS A 16 -10.77 -9.35 -3.65
C LYS A 16 -11.67 -10.18 -2.75
N ASN A 17 -12.43 -11.07 -3.31
CA ASN A 17 -13.34 -11.93 -2.54
C ASN A 17 -12.75 -13.29 -2.21
N THR A 18 -11.47 -13.51 -2.48
CA THR A 18 -10.86 -14.79 -2.20
C THR A 18 -10.81 -15.03 -0.70
N SER A 19 -11.04 -16.27 -0.32
CA SER A 19 -11.11 -16.65 1.07
C SER A 19 -9.75 -16.80 1.73
N THR A 20 -8.69 -16.85 0.94
CA THR A 20 -7.35 -17.06 1.47
C THR A 20 -6.82 -15.89 2.26
N GLY A 21 -7.45 -14.75 2.16
CA GLY A 21 -7.05 -13.57 2.91
C GLY A 21 -5.68 -13.06 2.51
N PRO A 22 -5.56 -11.79 2.30
CA PRO A 22 -4.27 -11.20 1.96
C PRO A 22 -3.39 -11.06 3.20
N SER A 23 -2.09 -11.13 2.99
CA SER A 23 -1.15 -10.77 4.04
C SER A 23 -1.05 -9.25 4.14
N HIS A 24 -0.80 -8.78 5.36
CA HIS A 24 -0.52 -7.37 5.59
C HIS A 24 0.97 -7.13 5.45
N TYR A 25 1.30 -6.05 4.79
CA TYR A 25 2.69 -5.64 4.62
C TYR A 25 2.84 -4.18 5.03
N THR A 26 4.06 -3.82 5.38
CA THR A 26 4.40 -2.42 5.62
C THR A 26 5.65 -2.09 4.85
N MET A 27 5.74 -0.85 4.40
CA MET A 27 6.97 -0.34 3.81
C MET A 27 7.07 1.16 4.01
N VAL A 28 8.28 1.67 3.97
CA VAL A 28 8.55 3.09 4.09
C VAL A 28 8.89 3.62 2.70
N VAL A 29 8.20 4.68 2.31
CA VAL A 29 8.46 5.34 1.02
C VAL A 29 8.66 6.83 1.25
N GLU A 30 9.40 7.45 0.37
CA GLU A 30 9.55 8.89 0.33
C GLU A 30 8.62 9.45 -0.73
N ALA A 31 7.81 10.42 -0.35
CA ALA A 31 6.86 11.02 -1.28
C ALA A 31 6.50 12.43 -0.82
N ILE A 32 5.95 13.20 -1.71
CA ILE A 32 5.62 14.59 -1.43
C ILE A 32 4.44 14.72 -0.45
N ASN A 33 3.53 13.76 -0.45
CA ASN A 33 2.36 13.75 0.43
C ASN A 33 1.82 12.33 0.55
N GLN A 34 0.78 12.17 1.39
CA GLN A 34 0.15 10.86 1.62
C GLN A 34 -0.42 10.23 0.36
N PRO A 35 -1.22 10.94 -0.45
CA PRO A 35 -1.73 10.32 -1.68
C PRO A 35 -0.63 9.83 -2.62
N ALA A 36 0.46 10.58 -2.72
CA ALA A 36 1.58 10.16 -3.56
C ALA A 36 2.25 8.91 -3.00
N ALA A 37 2.41 8.83 -1.69
CA ALA A 37 3.00 7.65 -1.05
C ALA A 37 2.12 6.41 -1.30
N ALA A 38 0.83 6.54 -1.12
CA ALA A 38 -0.10 5.44 -1.35
C ALA A 38 -0.06 4.98 -2.81
N GLN A 39 -0.01 5.91 -3.74
CA GLN A 39 0.04 5.59 -5.16
C GLN A 39 1.33 4.85 -5.52
N MET A 40 2.46 5.27 -4.93
CA MET A 40 3.72 4.58 -5.15
C MET A 40 3.64 3.12 -4.73
N VAL A 41 3.07 2.86 -3.55
CA VAL A 41 2.94 1.50 -3.04
C VAL A 41 2.03 0.67 -3.95
N ARG A 42 0.92 1.25 -4.38
CA ARG A 42 0.01 0.56 -5.30
C ARG A 42 0.69 0.20 -6.62
N ASN A 43 1.44 1.14 -7.17
CA ASN A 43 2.11 0.92 -8.46
C ASN A 43 3.16 -0.17 -8.36
N MET A 44 3.84 -0.27 -7.21
CA MET A 44 4.85 -1.30 -7.02
C MET A 44 4.27 -2.70 -6.85
N ASN A 45 3.04 -2.80 -6.37
CA ASN A 45 2.43 -4.08 -6.01
C ASN A 45 1.21 -4.44 -6.88
N GLY A 46 0.88 -3.60 -7.85
CA GLY A 46 -0.30 -3.81 -8.68
C GLY A 46 -1.48 -3.03 -8.12
N SER A 47 -1.87 -1.95 -8.82
CA SER A 47 -2.87 -1.02 -8.29
C SER A 47 -4.26 -1.64 -8.16
N ASP A 48 -4.56 -2.66 -8.97
CA ASP A 48 -5.86 -3.31 -8.95
C ASP A 48 -6.00 -4.35 -7.85
N ARG A 49 -4.92 -4.70 -7.17
CA ARG A 49 -4.96 -5.70 -6.10
C ARG A 49 -4.29 -5.25 -4.81
N THR A 50 -4.00 -3.99 -4.67
CA THR A 50 -3.39 -3.45 -3.48
C THR A 50 -4.36 -2.51 -2.78
N ASP A 51 -4.66 -2.77 -1.52
CA ASP A 51 -5.46 -1.88 -0.69
C ASP A 51 -4.57 -1.23 0.34
N ILE A 52 -4.63 0.08 0.42
CA ILE A 52 -3.90 0.84 1.42
C ILE A 52 -4.74 0.86 2.69
N ILE A 53 -4.17 0.34 3.77
CA ILE A 53 -4.86 0.29 5.06
C ILE A 53 -4.55 1.54 5.86
N ARG A 54 -3.30 1.95 5.83
CA ARG A 54 -2.83 3.04 6.67
C ARG A 54 -1.63 3.69 6.02
N CYS A 55 -1.54 5.00 6.13
CA CYS A 55 -0.40 5.74 5.62
C CYS A 55 -0.11 6.86 6.61
N VAL A 56 1.04 6.79 7.28
CA VAL A 56 1.41 7.71 8.35
C VAL A 56 2.74 8.37 8.00
N GLN A 57 2.78 9.66 8.08
CA GLN A 57 4.03 10.40 7.90
C GLN A 57 4.90 10.19 9.15
N ILE A 58 6.12 9.73 8.95
CA ILE A 58 7.02 9.42 10.05
C ILE A 58 8.24 10.36 10.09
N ASN A 59 8.39 11.19 9.08
CA ASN A 59 9.54 12.09 9.08
C ASN A 59 9.27 13.36 8.30
#